data_f2efbc68df6067b3a17e9685b173f285
#
_entry.id   f2efbc68df6067b3a17e9685b173f285
#
_cell.length_a   1.000
_cell.length_b   1.000
_cell.length_c   1.000
_cell.angle_alpha   90.00
_cell.angle_beta   90.00
_cell.angle_gamma   90.00
#
_symmetry.space_group_name_H-M   'P 1'
#
loop_
_entity.id
_entity.type
_entity.pdbx_description
1 polymer ?
#
loop_
_entity_poly.entity_id
_entity_poly.type
_entity_poly.pdbx_seq_one_letter_code
_entity_poly.pdbx_strand_id
1 'polypeptide(L)'
;MSWKEIIKNCLSLASAPIRRNANFFVSMYILGMVSSLITIPKNGTLYENMFLELFLDLYIVSAILAVFPKKVRRGLRAILYIILYVTAAADTYCFVNFGSTLNPSMLMLVGETNSSEASSFLSALISVEVLFSSVGWILLLALLQILIVIFRKRLIKIYVFLVTVLELASLKKRLMAIPRMTAAMPATFGILCLAILITSICTSWHNKEAYHKLMSGRTIGEVEHTLTEKDHAV
;
A
#
# COMPACT_ATOMS: atom_id res chain seq x y z
N MET A 1 37.40 -12.39 -1.90
CA MET A 1 36.14 -11.74 -2.26
C MET A 1 36.38 -10.23 -2.19
N SER A 2 36.22 -9.50 -3.31
CA SER A 2 36.47 -8.05 -3.35
C SER A 2 35.35 -7.30 -2.61
N TRP A 3 35.71 -6.21 -1.92
CA TRP A 3 34.72 -5.31 -1.29
C TRP A 3 33.60 -4.90 -2.25
N LYS A 4 33.90 -4.68 -3.51
CA LYS A 4 32.92 -4.38 -4.58
C LYS A 4 31.91 -5.51 -4.80
N GLU A 5 32.35 -6.77 -4.70
CA GLU A 5 31.43 -7.93 -4.83
C GLU A 5 30.52 -8.08 -3.61
N ILE A 6 31.05 -7.84 -2.41
CA ILE A 6 30.26 -7.86 -1.17
C ILE A 6 29.14 -6.82 -1.25
N ILE A 7 29.49 -5.56 -1.56
CA ILE A 7 28.52 -4.47 -1.70
C ILE A 7 27.47 -4.80 -2.76
N LYS A 8 27.88 -5.27 -3.93
CA LYS A 8 26.96 -5.65 -5.00
C LYS A 8 26.00 -6.78 -4.58
N ASN A 9 26.47 -7.74 -3.83
CA ASN A 9 25.66 -8.84 -3.32
C ASN A 9 24.67 -8.35 -2.25
N CYS A 10 25.07 -7.50 -1.32
CA CYS A 10 24.19 -6.88 -0.33
C CYS A 10 23.07 -6.06 -1.00
N LEU A 11 23.43 -5.21 -1.97
CA LEU A 11 22.45 -4.41 -2.73
C LEU A 11 21.47 -5.28 -3.55
N SER A 12 21.99 -6.34 -4.16
CA SER A 12 21.16 -7.33 -4.87
C SER A 12 20.21 -8.04 -3.92
N LEU A 13 20.64 -8.36 -2.70
CA LEU A 13 19.83 -9.00 -1.68
C LEU A 13 18.72 -8.06 -1.18
N ALA A 14 19.06 -6.80 -0.89
CA ALA A 14 18.09 -5.80 -0.44
C ALA A 14 16.96 -5.54 -1.46
N SER A 15 17.27 -5.58 -2.76
CA SER A 15 16.26 -5.40 -3.82
C SER A 15 15.51 -6.69 -4.18
N ALA A 16 15.99 -7.85 -3.74
CA ALA A 16 15.42 -9.16 -4.12
C ALA A 16 13.93 -9.34 -3.75
N PRO A 17 13.44 -8.91 -2.57
CA PRO A 17 12.02 -9.02 -2.21
C PRO A 17 11.11 -8.32 -3.21
N ILE A 18 11.44 -7.08 -3.55
CA ILE A 18 10.66 -6.27 -4.51
C ILE A 18 10.72 -6.89 -5.90
N ARG A 19 11.91 -7.26 -6.40
CA ARG A 19 12.07 -7.87 -7.74
C ARG A 19 11.30 -9.20 -7.88
N ARG A 20 11.29 -10.03 -6.82
CA ARG A 20 10.56 -11.31 -6.84
C ARG A 20 9.04 -11.14 -6.79
N ASN A 21 8.54 -10.03 -6.25
CA ASN A 21 7.12 -9.75 -6.06
C ASN A 21 6.70 -8.40 -6.68
N ALA A 22 7.39 -7.92 -7.73
CA ALA A 22 7.24 -6.58 -8.27
C ALA A 22 5.78 -6.20 -8.60
N ASN A 23 5.04 -7.09 -9.26
CA ASN A 23 3.64 -6.83 -9.59
C ASN A 23 2.77 -6.65 -8.33
N PHE A 24 3.00 -7.48 -7.30
CA PHE A 24 2.30 -7.36 -6.02
C PHE A 24 2.65 -6.06 -5.33
N PHE A 25 3.94 -5.77 -5.21
CA PHE A 25 4.44 -4.57 -4.55
C PHE A 25 3.88 -3.29 -5.19
N VAL A 26 4.00 -3.17 -6.52
CA VAL A 26 3.53 -1.98 -7.26
C VAL A 26 2.02 -1.82 -7.17
N SER A 27 1.25 -2.91 -7.36
CA SER A 27 -0.21 -2.85 -7.30
C SER A 27 -0.70 -2.43 -5.92
N MET A 28 -0.14 -3.00 -4.85
CA MET A 28 -0.54 -2.69 -3.49
C MET A 28 -0.06 -1.30 -3.06
N TYR A 29 1.10 -0.86 -3.56
CA TYR A 29 1.58 0.49 -3.32
C TYR A 29 0.64 1.54 -3.93
N ILE A 30 0.20 1.32 -5.18
CA ILE A 30 -0.79 2.20 -5.83
C ILE A 30 -2.13 2.18 -5.07
N LEU A 31 -2.60 0.99 -4.67
CA LEU A 31 -3.84 0.86 -3.89
C LEU A 31 -3.76 1.64 -2.57
N GLY A 32 -2.67 1.46 -1.82
CA GLY A 32 -2.45 2.17 -0.56
C GLY A 32 -2.34 3.69 -0.76
N MET A 33 -1.62 4.15 -1.80
CA MET A 33 -1.56 5.57 -2.15
C MET A 33 -2.95 6.16 -2.44
N VAL A 34 -3.76 5.50 -3.26
CA VAL A 34 -5.12 5.98 -3.58
C VAL A 34 -6.01 5.99 -2.36
N SER A 35 -5.99 4.94 -1.54
CA SER A 35 -6.73 4.90 -0.28
C SER A 35 -6.31 6.04 0.66
N SER A 36 -5.02 6.25 0.84
CA SER A 36 -4.47 7.34 1.68
C SER A 36 -4.85 8.73 1.18
N LEU A 37 -4.85 8.96 -0.14
CA LEU A 37 -5.26 10.24 -0.73
C LEU A 37 -6.75 10.56 -0.49
N ILE A 38 -7.57 9.53 -0.30
CA ILE A 38 -9.00 9.69 0.00
C ILE A 38 -9.23 9.91 1.49
N THR A 39 -8.55 9.14 2.35
CA THR A 39 -8.85 9.06 3.79
C THR A 39 -8.06 10.04 4.66
N ILE A 40 -7.01 10.67 4.13
CA ILE A 40 -6.14 11.56 4.90
C ILE A 40 -6.39 13.02 4.50
N PRO A 41 -6.38 13.96 5.47
CA PRO A 41 -6.42 15.39 5.19
C PRO A 41 -5.28 15.82 4.27
N LYS A 42 -5.55 16.77 3.36
CA LYS A 42 -4.57 17.27 2.38
C LYS A 42 -3.42 18.02 3.07
N ASN A 43 -2.40 17.26 3.48
CA ASN A 43 -1.18 17.78 4.07
C ASN A 43 0.04 17.05 3.47
N GLY A 44 0.97 17.79 2.85
CA GLY A 44 2.11 17.23 2.13
C GLY A 44 3.01 16.36 3.00
N THR A 45 3.34 16.82 4.20
CA THR A 45 4.22 16.09 5.13
C THR A 45 3.59 14.79 5.63
N LEU A 46 2.25 14.77 5.83
CA LEU A 46 1.54 13.55 6.20
C LEU A 46 1.59 12.52 5.07
N TYR A 47 1.40 12.95 3.83
CA TYR A 47 1.48 12.05 2.68
C TYR A 47 2.87 11.46 2.49
N GLU A 48 3.94 12.27 2.62
CA GLU A 48 5.32 11.78 2.53
C GLU A 48 5.58 10.68 3.56
N ASN A 49 5.22 10.91 4.82
CA ASN A 49 5.38 9.96 5.90
C ASN A 49 4.59 8.66 5.65
N MET A 50 3.32 8.79 5.25
CA MET A 50 2.47 7.64 4.94
C MET A 50 2.99 6.81 3.77
N PHE A 51 3.50 7.45 2.71
CA PHE A 51 4.06 6.74 1.57
C PHE A 51 5.35 6.00 1.92
N LEU A 52 6.16 6.56 2.81
CA LEU A 52 7.36 5.88 3.32
C LEU A 52 7.00 4.68 4.22
N GLU A 53 6.01 4.83 5.10
CA GLU A 53 5.51 3.73 5.94
C GLU A 53 4.91 2.62 5.09
N LEU A 54 4.05 2.97 4.13
CA LEU A 54 3.48 2.00 3.18
C LEU A 54 4.56 1.24 2.39
N PHE A 55 5.64 1.94 2.00
CA PHE A 55 6.77 1.28 1.34
C PHE A 55 7.43 0.25 2.26
N LEU A 56 7.67 0.62 3.52
CA LEU A 56 8.27 -0.27 4.52
C LEU A 56 7.41 -1.50 4.77
N ASP A 57 6.11 -1.32 4.98
CA ASP A 57 5.16 -2.41 5.22
C ASP A 57 5.12 -3.38 4.05
N LEU A 58 4.99 -2.86 2.84
CA LEU A 58 4.98 -3.69 1.63
C LEU A 58 6.33 -4.36 1.36
N TYR A 59 7.43 -3.73 1.76
CA TYR A 59 8.74 -4.35 1.69
C TYR A 59 8.84 -5.54 2.65
N ILE A 60 8.39 -5.39 3.90
CA ILE A 60 8.37 -6.47 4.90
C ILE A 60 7.51 -7.63 4.41
N VAL A 61 6.28 -7.34 3.94
CA VAL A 61 5.38 -8.36 3.37
C VAL A 61 6.03 -9.05 2.16
N SER A 62 6.67 -8.29 1.27
CA SER A 62 7.36 -8.84 0.11
C SER A 62 8.58 -9.68 0.48
N ALA A 63 9.29 -9.33 1.57
CA ALA A 63 10.40 -10.10 2.10
C ALA A 63 9.92 -11.44 2.67
N ILE A 64 8.85 -11.43 3.45
CA ILE A 64 8.21 -12.65 3.96
C ILE A 64 7.77 -13.56 2.80
N LEU A 65 7.07 -12.98 1.80
CA LEU A 65 6.64 -13.72 0.62
C LEU A 65 7.81 -14.29 -0.20
N ALA A 66 8.97 -13.63 -0.19
CA ALA A 66 10.14 -14.08 -0.94
C ALA A 66 10.77 -15.35 -0.37
N VAL A 67 10.54 -15.66 0.92
CA VAL A 67 11.03 -16.89 1.58
C VAL A 67 10.28 -18.11 1.08
N PHE A 68 8.99 -17.98 0.74
CA PHE A 68 8.16 -19.12 0.33
C PHE A 68 8.44 -19.62 -1.10
N PRO A 69 8.27 -20.92 -1.35
CA PRO A 69 8.39 -21.49 -2.69
C PRO A 69 7.32 -20.93 -3.63
N LYS A 70 7.59 -20.91 -4.95
CA LYS A 70 6.77 -20.25 -5.98
C LYS A 70 5.27 -20.63 -5.94
N LYS A 71 4.93 -21.89 -5.62
CA LYS A 71 3.53 -22.37 -5.56
C LYS A 71 2.78 -21.72 -4.37
N VAL A 72 3.34 -21.83 -3.17
CA VAL A 72 2.78 -21.26 -1.92
C VAL A 72 2.69 -19.74 -2.02
N ARG A 73 3.76 -19.07 -2.48
CA ARG A 73 3.80 -17.63 -2.67
C ARG A 73 2.71 -17.11 -3.61
N ARG A 74 2.34 -17.89 -4.65
CA ARG A 74 1.23 -17.49 -5.55
C ARG A 74 -0.11 -17.53 -4.82
N GLY A 75 -0.37 -18.55 -4.02
CA GLY A 75 -1.58 -18.65 -3.21
C GLY A 75 -1.66 -17.54 -2.16
N LEU A 76 -0.58 -17.35 -1.38
CA LEU A 76 -0.52 -16.27 -0.38
C LEU A 76 -0.74 -14.88 -1.00
N ARG A 77 -0.15 -14.60 -2.16
CA ARG A 77 -0.40 -13.32 -2.85
C ARG A 77 -1.86 -13.15 -3.25
N ALA A 78 -2.52 -14.21 -3.73
CA ALA A 78 -3.92 -14.14 -4.10
C ALA A 78 -4.80 -13.81 -2.87
N ILE A 79 -4.54 -14.45 -1.74
CA ILE A 79 -5.23 -14.17 -0.47
C ILE A 79 -4.96 -12.72 -0.02
N LEU A 80 -3.70 -12.29 -0.04
CA LEU A 80 -3.34 -10.91 0.34
C LEU A 80 -3.99 -9.86 -0.58
N TYR A 81 -4.09 -10.12 -1.88
CA TYR A 81 -4.82 -9.24 -2.79
C TYR A 81 -6.27 -9.06 -2.34
N ILE A 82 -6.97 -10.16 -2.06
CA ILE A 82 -8.38 -10.11 -1.62
C ILE A 82 -8.48 -9.32 -0.31
N ILE A 83 -7.68 -9.67 0.69
CA ILE A 83 -7.73 -9.01 2.00
C ILE A 83 -7.47 -7.51 1.85
N LEU A 84 -6.40 -7.10 1.17
CA LEU A 84 -6.02 -5.70 1.06
C LEU A 84 -7.03 -4.87 0.26
N TYR A 85 -7.64 -5.43 -0.80
CA TYR A 85 -8.71 -4.73 -1.54
C TYR A 85 -9.99 -4.59 -0.71
N VAL A 86 -10.37 -5.64 0.02
CA VAL A 86 -11.54 -5.59 0.91
C VAL A 86 -11.32 -4.58 2.04
N THR A 87 -10.15 -4.59 2.66
CA THR A 87 -9.81 -3.64 3.73
C THR A 87 -9.80 -2.20 3.20
N ALA A 88 -9.16 -1.93 2.05
CA ALA A 88 -9.12 -0.60 1.45
C ALA A 88 -10.52 -0.10 1.06
N ALA A 89 -11.39 -0.98 0.54
CA ALA A 89 -12.76 -0.63 0.21
C ALA A 89 -13.60 -0.32 1.46
N ALA A 90 -13.47 -1.15 2.50
CA ALA A 90 -14.16 -0.95 3.77
C ALA A 90 -13.69 0.34 4.46
N ASP A 91 -12.39 0.59 4.48
CA ASP A 91 -11.79 1.77 5.10
C ASP A 91 -12.24 3.06 4.39
N THR A 92 -12.20 3.07 3.06
CA THR A 92 -12.71 4.19 2.26
C THR A 92 -14.21 4.40 2.44
N TYR A 93 -15.00 3.32 2.50
CA TYR A 93 -16.44 3.39 2.75
C TYR A 93 -16.75 3.98 4.12
N CYS A 94 -16.08 3.51 5.17
CA CYS A 94 -16.24 4.04 6.53
C CYS A 94 -15.88 5.51 6.58
N PHE A 95 -14.80 5.93 5.94
CA PHE A 95 -14.39 7.33 5.90
C PHE A 95 -15.43 8.21 5.20
N VAL A 96 -15.96 7.79 4.05
CA VAL A 96 -16.94 8.58 3.29
C VAL A 96 -18.27 8.71 4.04
N ASN A 97 -18.74 7.65 4.70
CA ASN A 97 -20.05 7.64 5.35
C ASN A 97 -20.02 8.06 6.81
N PHE A 98 -18.93 7.81 7.53
CA PHE A 98 -18.84 8.04 8.98
C PHE A 98 -17.74 9.04 9.35
N GLY A 99 -16.97 9.56 8.39
CA GLY A 99 -15.89 10.52 8.64
C GLY A 99 -14.68 9.95 9.40
N SER A 100 -14.62 8.63 9.59
CA SER A 100 -13.50 7.95 10.23
C SER A 100 -13.15 6.65 9.51
N THR A 101 -11.86 6.31 9.50
CA THR A 101 -11.37 5.02 8.99
C THR A 101 -11.80 3.87 9.91
N LEU A 102 -11.65 2.65 9.44
CA LEU A 102 -12.00 1.44 10.19
C LEU A 102 -11.25 1.42 11.52
N ASN A 103 -11.98 1.54 12.62
CA ASN A 103 -11.43 1.57 13.97
C ASN A 103 -11.86 0.33 14.79
N PRO A 104 -11.22 0.05 15.93
CA PRO A 104 -11.57 -1.10 16.76
C PRO A 104 -13.05 -1.14 17.19
N SER A 105 -13.67 0.01 17.46
CA SER A 105 -15.08 0.09 17.83
C SER A 105 -16.02 -0.33 16.68
N MET A 106 -15.68 0.04 15.44
CA MET A 106 -16.42 -0.43 14.25
C MET A 106 -16.24 -1.92 14.03
N LEU A 107 -15.04 -2.48 14.30
CA LEU A 107 -14.81 -3.93 14.22
C LEU A 107 -15.61 -4.69 15.26
N MET A 108 -15.76 -4.16 16.46
CA MET A 108 -16.64 -4.75 17.48
C MET A 108 -18.11 -4.76 17.02
N LEU A 109 -18.60 -3.64 16.49
CA LEU A 109 -19.94 -3.55 15.91
C LEU A 109 -20.16 -4.59 14.81
N VAL A 110 -19.20 -4.77 13.91
CA VAL A 110 -19.25 -5.81 12.87
C VAL A 110 -19.28 -7.22 13.47
N GLY A 111 -18.53 -7.44 14.56
CA GLY A 111 -18.54 -8.72 15.27
C GLY A 111 -19.85 -9.06 15.97
N GLU A 112 -20.62 -8.04 16.38
CA GLU A 112 -21.94 -8.17 17.01
C GLU A 112 -23.09 -8.20 15.99
N THR A 113 -22.81 -7.86 14.71
CA THR A 113 -23.80 -7.78 13.63
C THR A 113 -24.31 -9.17 13.26
N ASN A 114 -25.61 -9.33 13.21
CA ASN A 114 -26.24 -10.57 12.77
C ASN A 114 -26.26 -10.71 11.24
N SER A 115 -26.58 -11.89 10.71
CA SER A 115 -26.52 -12.17 9.27
C SER A 115 -27.47 -11.31 8.45
N SER A 116 -28.60 -10.87 8.99
CA SER A 116 -29.57 -10.00 8.28
C SER A 116 -29.05 -8.58 8.15
N GLU A 117 -28.42 -8.05 9.21
CA GLU A 117 -27.76 -6.75 9.19
C GLU A 117 -26.53 -6.75 8.27
N ALA A 118 -25.72 -7.82 8.33
CA ALA A 118 -24.59 -7.99 7.42
C ALA A 118 -25.02 -8.01 5.95
N SER A 119 -26.14 -8.67 5.61
CA SER A 119 -26.69 -8.68 4.24
C SER A 119 -27.19 -7.30 3.82
N SER A 120 -27.84 -6.55 4.72
CA SER A 120 -28.30 -5.19 4.47
C SER A 120 -27.12 -4.24 4.25
N PHE A 121 -26.07 -4.37 5.04
CA PHE A 121 -24.82 -3.62 4.87
C PHE A 121 -24.13 -3.94 3.53
N LEU A 122 -24.04 -5.22 3.15
CA LEU A 122 -23.49 -5.62 1.86
C LEU A 122 -24.33 -5.09 0.69
N SER A 123 -25.65 -5.09 0.79
CA SER A 123 -26.54 -4.54 -0.25
C SER A 123 -26.37 -3.02 -0.39
N ALA A 124 -26.15 -2.30 0.72
CA ALA A 124 -25.83 -0.88 0.71
C ALA A 124 -24.46 -0.58 0.07
N LEU A 125 -23.44 -1.43 0.31
CA LEU A 125 -22.13 -1.34 -0.34
C LEU A 125 -22.20 -1.54 -1.86
N ILE A 126 -23.17 -2.28 -2.37
CA ILE A 126 -23.35 -2.56 -3.81
C ILE A 126 -24.28 -1.53 -4.47
N SER A 127 -24.75 -0.53 -3.73
CA SER A 127 -25.61 0.52 -4.29
C SER A 127 -24.89 1.33 -5.38
N VAL A 128 -25.62 1.80 -6.38
CA VAL A 128 -25.08 2.60 -7.48
C VAL A 128 -24.40 3.88 -6.96
N GLU A 129 -24.91 4.45 -5.89
CA GLU A 129 -24.36 5.65 -5.24
C GLU A 129 -22.94 5.43 -4.71
N VAL A 130 -22.68 4.26 -4.12
CA VAL A 130 -21.35 3.87 -3.62
C VAL A 130 -20.37 3.65 -4.77
N LEU A 131 -20.83 3.10 -5.91
CA LEU A 131 -19.98 2.93 -7.09
C LEU A 131 -19.49 4.25 -7.68
N PHE A 132 -20.28 5.33 -7.56
CA PHE A 132 -19.89 6.68 -7.98
C PHE A 132 -19.21 7.50 -6.88
N SER A 133 -19.08 6.95 -5.68
CA SER A 133 -18.33 7.57 -4.57
C SER A 133 -16.83 7.31 -4.68
N SER A 134 -16.08 7.79 -3.68
CA SER A 134 -14.63 7.51 -3.58
C SER A 134 -14.28 6.01 -3.50
N VAL A 135 -15.22 5.17 -3.03
CA VAL A 135 -15.07 3.70 -3.04
C VAL A 135 -14.96 3.16 -4.46
N GLY A 136 -15.65 3.80 -5.43
CA GLY A 136 -15.58 3.43 -6.84
C GLY A 136 -14.17 3.43 -7.40
N TRP A 137 -13.28 4.31 -6.94
CA TRP A 137 -11.87 4.30 -7.33
C TRP A 137 -11.14 3.02 -6.91
N ILE A 138 -11.42 2.52 -5.71
CA ILE A 138 -10.84 1.26 -5.21
C ILE A 138 -11.34 0.07 -6.04
N LEU A 139 -12.65 0.05 -6.33
CA LEU A 139 -13.26 -0.98 -7.18
C LEU A 139 -12.74 -0.92 -8.62
N LEU A 140 -12.56 0.29 -9.17
CA LEU A 140 -11.97 0.50 -10.48
C LEU A 140 -10.54 -0.04 -10.54
N LEU A 141 -9.72 0.22 -9.52
CA LEU A 141 -8.36 -0.33 -9.43
C LEU A 141 -8.37 -1.86 -9.38
N ALA A 142 -9.29 -2.46 -8.61
CA ALA A 142 -9.46 -3.91 -8.56
C ALA A 142 -9.82 -4.49 -9.93
N LEU A 143 -10.81 -3.89 -10.60
CA LEU A 143 -11.22 -4.28 -11.94
C LEU A 143 -10.06 -4.17 -12.95
N LEU A 144 -9.37 -3.04 -12.93
CA LEU A 144 -8.24 -2.77 -13.82
C LEU A 144 -7.11 -3.78 -13.61
N GLN A 145 -6.83 -4.14 -12.36
CA GLN A 145 -5.84 -5.17 -12.05
C GLN A 145 -6.27 -6.55 -12.55
N ILE A 146 -7.54 -6.93 -12.37
CA ILE A 146 -8.09 -8.18 -12.91
C ILE A 146 -7.94 -8.20 -14.43
N LEU A 147 -8.30 -7.11 -15.11
CA LEU A 147 -8.16 -6.98 -16.56
C LEU A 147 -6.70 -7.12 -17.00
N ILE A 148 -5.75 -6.47 -16.30
CA ILE A 148 -4.31 -6.60 -16.58
C ILE A 148 -3.86 -8.06 -16.45
N VAL A 149 -4.31 -8.78 -15.43
CA VAL A 149 -3.94 -10.18 -15.23
C VAL A 149 -4.50 -11.06 -16.35
N ILE A 150 -5.78 -10.87 -16.71
CA ILE A 150 -6.44 -11.65 -17.77
C ILE A 150 -5.82 -11.34 -19.13
N PHE A 151 -5.65 -10.06 -19.46
CA PHE A 151 -5.19 -9.62 -20.77
C PHE A 151 -3.68 -9.46 -20.89
N ARG A 152 -2.91 -9.83 -19.85
CA ARG A 152 -1.45 -9.66 -19.81
C ARG A 152 -0.74 -10.09 -21.09
N LYS A 153 -1.10 -11.25 -21.63
CA LYS A 153 -0.48 -11.77 -22.86
C LYS A 153 -0.82 -10.91 -24.10
N ARG A 154 -2.05 -10.38 -24.16
CA ARG A 154 -2.49 -9.50 -25.26
C ARG A 154 -1.86 -8.11 -25.12
N LEU A 155 -1.83 -7.56 -23.91
CA LEU A 155 -1.20 -6.27 -23.64
C LEU A 155 0.28 -6.25 -24.01
N ILE A 156 1.03 -7.32 -23.69
CA ILE A 156 2.44 -7.42 -24.09
C ILE A 156 2.57 -7.46 -25.63
N LYS A 157 1.69 -8.18 -26.34
CA LYS A 157 1.69 -8.20 -27.81
C LYS A 157 1.37 -6.81 -28.41
N ILE A 158 0.37 -6.12 -27.85
CA ILE A 158 0.00 -4.75 -28.28
C ILE A 158 1.15 -3.78 -27.99
N TYR A 159 1.79 -3.87 -26.83
CA TYR A 159 2.94 -3.05 -26.49
C TYR A 159 4.10 -3.26 -27.48
N VAL A 160 4.45 -4.52 -27.75
CA VAL A 160 5.51 -4.86 -28.73
C VAL A 160 5.14 -4.35 -30.13
N PHE A 161 3.89 -4.53 -30.55
CA PHE A 161 3.38 -4.04 -31.82
C PHE A 161 3.45 -2.51 -31.92
N LEU A 162 2.98 -1.79 -30.90
CA LEU A 162 3.02 -0.32 -30.82
C LEU A 162 4.46 0.22 -30.89
N VAL A 163 5.38 -0.41 -30.14
CA VAL A 163 6.81 -0.06 -30.17
C VAL A 163 7.44 -0.34 -31.54
N THR A 164 6.92 -1.37 -32.25
CA THR A 164 7.42 -1.73 -33.59
C THR A 164 6.87 -0.80 -34.67
N VAL A 165 5.59 -0.44 -34.59
CA VAL A 165 4.89 0.43 -35.57
C VAL A 165 5.31 1.90 -35.45
N LEU A 166 5.58 2.36 -34.22
CA LEU A 166 5.98 3.76 -33.99
C LEU A 166 7.36 4.12 -34.57
N GLU A 167 8.08 3.19 -35.22
CA GLU A 167 9.39 3.35 -35.91
C GLU A 167 10.31 4.51 -35.43
N LEU A 168 10.11 4.96 -34.20
CA LEU A 168 11.01 5.87 -33.52
C LEU A 168 12.28 5.09 -33.18
N ALA A 169 13.14 4.86 -34.19
CA ALA A 169 14.35 4.04 -34.07
C ALA A 169 15.22 4.45 -32.87
N SER A 170 15.24 5.72 -32.52
CA SER A 170 15.91 6.26 -31.34
C SER A 170 15.19 5.91 -30.02
N LEU A 171 13.86 5.96 -29.98
CA LEU A 171 13.03 5.57 -28.84
C LEU A 171 12.99 4.04 -28.68
N LYS A 172 12.92 3.26 -29.77
CA LYS A 172 13.03 1.81 -29.76
C LYS A 172 14.35 1.37 -29.14
N LYS A 173 15.46 2.02 -29.51
CA LYS A 173 16.79 1.73 -28.97
C LYS A 173 16.88 2.10 -27.47
N ARG A 174 16.28 3.20 -27.04
CA ARG A 174 16.19 3.61 -25.63
C ARG A 174 15.26 2.71 -24.83
N LEU A 175 14.06 2.40 -25.33
CA LEU A 175 13.10 1.50 -24.66
C LEU A 175 13.57 0.06 -24.58
N MET A 176 14.27 -0.47 -25.60
CA MET A 176 14.91 -1.77 -25.53
C MET A 176 16.16 -1.80 -24.65
N ALA A 177 16.79 -0.66 -24.40
CA ALA A 177 17.91 -0.55 -23.46
C ALA A 177 17.44 -0.57 -22.00
N ILE A 178 16.19 -0.19 -21.69
CA ILE A 178 15.65 -0.19 -20.32
C ILE A 178 15.73 -1.58 -19.63
N PRO A 179 15.33 -2.70 -20.25
CA PRO A 179 15.52 -4.02 -19.65
C PRO A 179 17.00 -4.39 -19.46
N ARG A 180 17.89 -3.94 -20.36
CA ARG A 180 19.33 -4.13 -20.23
C ARG A 180 19.94 -3.22 -19.17
N MET A 181 19.45 -1.99 -19.06
CA MET A 181 19.84 -1.07 -17.97
C MET A 181 19.39 -1.61 -16.59
N THR A 182 18.17 -2.14 -16.48
CA THR A 182 17.71 -2.77 -15.23
C THR A 182 18.50 -4.04 -14.89
N ALA A 183 18.99 -4.77 -15.89
CA ALA A 183 19.89 -5.90 -15.69
C ALA A 183 21.34 -5.47 -15.38
N ALA A 184 21.79 -4.34 -15.97
CA ALA A 184 23.13 -3.80 -15.77
C ALA A 184 23.28 -2.94 -14.50
N MET A 185 22.15 -2.49 -13.89
CA MET A 185 22.14 -1.61 -12.71
C MET A 185 21.47 -2.24 -11.46
N PRO A 186 21.75 -3.51 -11.07
CA PRO A 186 21.21 -4.03 -9.80
C PRO A 186 21.75 -3.24 -8.60
N ALA A 187 22.92 -2.60 -8.74
CA ALA A 187 23.54 -1.81 -7.69
C ALA A 187 22.82 -0.48 -7.46
N THR A 188 22.51 0.28 -8.50
CA THR A 188 21.79 1.58 -8.37
C THR A 188 20.37 1.38 -7.86
N PHE A 189 19.65 0.38 -8.36
CA PHE A 189 18.34 0.02 -7.84
C PHE A 189 18.40 -0.46 -6.39
N GLY A 190 19.45 -1.23 -6.02
CA GLY A 190 19.70 -1.64 -4.64
C GLY A 190 19.98 -0.46 -3.70
N ILE A 191 20.78 0.52 -4.14
CA ILE A 191 21.05 1.75 -3.36
C ILE A 191 19.75 2.54 -3.15
N LEU A 192 18.93 2.70 -4.18
CA LEU A 192 17.64 3.38 -4.08
C LEU A 192 16.71 2.67 -3.08
N CYS A 193 16.59 1.35 -3.17
CA CYS A 193 15.81 0.56 -2.21
C CYS A 193 16.31 0.72 -0.78
N LEU A 194 17.62 0.68 -0.55
CA LEU A 194 18.21 0.88 0.78
C LEU A 194 17.97 2.29 1.30
N ALA A 195 18.13 3.31 0.47
CA ALA A 195 17.87 4.69 0.85
C ALA A 195 16.41 4.88 1.29
N ILE A 196 15.45 4.38 0.49
CA ILE A 196 14.03 4.45 0.83
C ILE A 196 13.72 3.64 2.10
N LEU A 197 14.33 2.46 2.29
CA LEU A 197 14.16 1.66 3.50
C LEU A 197 14.66 2.38 4.75
N ILE A 198 15.85 2.96 4.69
CA ILE A 198 16.42 3.70 5.82
C ILE A 198 15.53 4.89 6.16
N THR A 199 15.13 5.69 5.17
CA THR A 199 14.22 6.82 5.39
C THR A 199 12.88 6.36 5.95
N SER A 200 12.30 5.27 5.45
CA SER A 200 11.04 4.70 5.95
C SER A 200 11.14 4.25 7.40
N ILE A 201 12.23 3.58 7.78
CA ILE A 201 12.47 3.14 9.16
C ILE A 201 12.61 4.37 10.09
N CYS A 202 13.41 5.37 9.69
CA CYS A 202 13.58 6.60 10.46
C CYS A 202 12.24 7.35 10.65
N THR A 203 11.43 7.45 9.60
CA THR A 203 10.12 8.09 9.64
C THR A 203 9.15 7.33 10.56
N SER A 204 9.09 6.01 10.45
CA SER A 204 8.24 5.18 11.30
C SER A 204 8.63 5.30 12.78
N TRP A 205 9.94 5.35 13.06
CA TRP A 205 10.44 5.57 14.43
C TRP A 205 10.01 6.94 14.98
N HIS A 206 10.20 8.00 14.19
CA HIS A 206 9.82 9.36 14.57
C HIS A 206 8.31 9.51 14.80
N ASN A 207 7.48 8.94 13.93
CA ASN A 207 6.04 8.93 14.07
C ASN A 207 5.57 8.21 15.34
N LYS A 208 6.20 7.08 15.68
CA LYS A 208 5.92 6.35 16.92
C LYS A 208 6.22 7.20 18.16
N GLU A 209 7.33 7.93 18.15
CA GLU A 209 7.70 8.81 19.26
C GLU A 209 6.74 10.01 19.38
N ALA A 210 6.34 10.61 18.25
CA ALA A 210 5.35 11.67 18.20
C ALA A 210 3.98 11.19 18.72
N TYR A 211 3.56 9.98 18.32
CA TYR A 211 2.32 9.36 18.81
C TYR A 211 2.35 9.13 20.32
N HIS A 212 3.45 8.61 20.88
CA HIS A 212 3.59 8.44 22.32
C HIS A 212 3.52 9.77 23.09
N LYS A 213 4.12 10.85 22.56
CA LYS A 213 4.03 12.19 23.14
C LYS A 213 2.59 12.72 23.14
N LEU A 214 1.87 12.52 22.03
CA LEU A 214 0.45 12.92 21.92
C LEU A 214 -0.44 12.14 22.88
N MET A 215 -0.22 10.84 23.04
CA MET A 215 -1.01 10.01 23.95
C MET A 215 -0.72 10.33 25.41
N SER A 216 0.54 10.59 25.78
CA SER A 216 0.89 11.02 27.13
C SER A 216 0.32 12.40 27.47
N GLY A 217 0.29 13.32 26.51
CA GLY A 217 -0.33 14.64 26.68
C GLY A 217 -1.85 14.58 26.84
N ARG A 218 -2.55 13.65 26.14
CA ARG A 218 -3.99 13.44 26.29
C ARG A 218 -4.36 12.88 27.66
N THR A 219 -3.61 11.89 28.16
CA THR A 219 -3.85 11.33 29.51
C THR A 219 -3.70 12.38 30.60
N ILE A 220 -2.75 13.29 30.50
CA ILE A 220 -2.58 14.39 31.46
C ILE A 220 -3.75 15.40 31.34
N GLY A 221 -4.15 15.78 30.13
CA GLY A 221 -5.27 16.71 29.91
C GLY A 221 -6.63 16.14 30.34
N GLU A 222 -6.89 14.85 30.12
CA GLU A 222 -8.12 14.20 30.60
C GLU A 222 -8.17 14.11 32.14
N VAL A 223 -7.04 13.86 32.79
CA VAL A 223 -6.96 13.85 34.27
C VAL A 223 -7.14 15.26 34.84
N GLU A 224 -6.57 16.30 34.23
CA GLU A 224 -6.80 17.66 34.64
C GLU A 224 -8.27 18.10 34.48
N HIS A 225 -8.92 17.72 33.37
CA HIS A 225 -10.33 18.02 33.13
C HIS A 225 -11.26 17.34 34.14
N THR A 226 -10.99 16.09 34.48
CA THR A 226 -11.77 15.35 35.50
C THR A 226 -11.53 15.83 36.93
N LEU A 227 -10.37 16.40 37.24
CA LEU A 227 -10.08 17.03 38.53
C LEU A 227 -10.78 18.37 38.65
N THR A 228 -10.76 19.23 37.62
CA THR A 228 -11.45 20.49 37.60
C THR A 228 -12.98 20.36 37.66
N GLU A 229 -13.58 19.34 36.99
CA GLU A 229 -15.01 19.07 37.12
C GLU A 229 -15.42 18.64 38.52
N LYS A 230 -14.57 17.90 39.24
CA LYS A 230 -14.83 17.49 40.64
C LYS A 230 -14.72 18.66 41.62
N ASP A 231 -13.80 19.57 41.38
CA ASP A 231 -13.63 20.78 42.24
C ASP A 231 -14.76 21.80 42.05
N HIS A 232 -15.50 21.75 40.94
CA HIS A 232 -16.69 22.60 40.72
C HIS A 232 -18.02 21.96 41.21
N ALA A 233 -17.99 20.72 41.67
CA ALA A 233 -19.14 19.95 42.13
C ALA A 233 -19.26 19.87 43.68
N VAL A 234 -18.41 20.61 44.41
CA VAL A 234 -18.44 20.81 45.85
C VAL A 234 -18.81 22.28 46.14
#